data_ab16bfe3ec3becd6d99f496993350780
#
_entry.id   ab16bfe3ec3becd6d99f496993350780
#
_cell.length_a   1.000
_cell.length_b   1.000
_cell.length_c   1.000
_cell.angle_alpha   90.00
_cell.angle_beta   90.00
_cell.angle_gamma   90.00
#
_symmetry.space_group_name_H-M   'P 1'
#
loop_
_entity.id
_entity.type
_entity.pdbx_description
1 polymer ?
#
loop_
_entity_poly.entity_id
_entity_poly.type
_entity_poly.pdbx_seq_one_letter_code
_entity_poly.pdbx_strand_id
1 'polypeptide(L)'
;MTGETTEPAGPTGRSGSGLSTRRLLAILFREEWRMHTQLFGGWRFALFPLVIAALAVGGSVALVETGTAPGTVVVGLHVLAAGFGLYSGTAGFAGSDMLENVFGRLSLLLSSSTTLPLSRRRLLGAFLLKDALFYGVAFVLPMALGGAVAEGLSATAPLSIALFWGSLFLVFTVGMATTVAAIAVRTRGVPPWSIGLAIGLVVVGSWALEAGTVLRRVLVPIEGTAIGAGGLAAATLVVAAGSLLLYDPTYGRPSRTATDRFARLSAALPVADSPLVTKSLLDLARSSGGVWKPFVSSTILLALVGALVGVVDSITGVAPAPGIFFGGVLGLSAFTTYNWLTQFDSLEAYLAYPVSIADVFRAKRTAFVLVGAPTAAVPYLVAVVWFDATPLDAVVGAVLLVGYALYYYGLTVYIAGFDPNEFLFDAVRFATFTVGVAVALVPTLVAGFVVVPPSLELAAALGLGGVVMGIIGVVLSSRAGPRWDARYRTE
;
A
#
# COMPACT_ATOMS: atom_id res chain seq x y z
N MET A 1 -50.68 -36.92 -50.68
CA MET A 1 -50.80 -36.78 -49.21
C MET A 1 -49.55 -36.05 -48.72
N THR A 2 -49.62 -34.75 -48.70
CA THR A 2 -48.56 -33.83 -48.28
C THR A 2 -48.73 -33.60 -46.79
N GLY A 3 -47.78 -34.10 -45.98
CA GLY A 3 -47.78 -33.87 -44.53
C GLY A 3 -47.09 -32.55 -44.23
N GLU A 4 -47.85 -31.60 -43.76
CA GLU A 4 -47.41 -30.31 -43.23
C GLU A 4 -46.82 -30.52 -41.85
N THR A 5 -45.49 -30.38 -41.74
CA THR A 5 -44.79 -30.36 -40.45
C THR A 5 -44.91 -28.96 -39.88
N THR A 6 -45.75 -28.77 -38.89
CA THR A 6 -45.81 -27.58 -38.04
C THR A 6 -44.57 -27.46 -37.18
N GLU A 7 -43.75 -26.48 -37.46
CA GLU A 7 -42.58 -26.06 -36.68
C GLU A 7 -43.08 -25.51 -35.33
N PRO A 8 -42.54 -25.99 -34.17
CA PRO A 8 -42.93 -25.42 -32.88
C PRO A 8 -42.35 -24.03 -32.73
N ALA A 9 -43.22 -23.04 -32.49
CA ALA A 9 -42.85 -21.67 -32.17
C ALA A 9 -41.81 -21.66 -31.03
N GLY A 10 -40.62 -21.19 -31.33
CA GLY A 10 -39.54 -21.00 -30.38
C GLY A 10 -39.97 -20.06 -29.25
N PRO A 11 -39.43 -20.26 -28.04
CA PRO A 11 -39.80 -19.43 -26.90
C PRO A 11 -39.40 -17.98 -27.16
N THR A 12 -40.43 -17.13 -27.24
CA THR A 12 -40.33 -15.67 -27.33
C THR A 12 -39.31 -15.19 -26.26
N GLY A 13 -38.23 -14.59 -26.73
CA GLY A 13 -37.15 -14.09 -25.92
C GLY A 13 -37.69 -13.22 -24.78
N ARG A 14 -37.62 -13.72 -23.58
CA ARG A 14 -37.62 -12.89 -22.38
C ARG A 14 -36.42 -11.97 -22.49
N SER A 15 -36.67 -10.74 -22.90
CA SER A 15 -35.70 -9.64 -22.75
C SER A 15 -35.28 -9.63 -21.26
N GLY A 16 -34.11 -10.22 -21.00
CA GLY A 16 -33.57 -10.29 -19.67
C GLY A 16 -33.52 -8.86 -19.11
N SER A 17 -34.34 -8.58 -18.10
CA SER A 17 -34.30 -7.34 -17.35
C SER A 17 -32.91 -7.23 -16.69
N GLY A 18 -31.96 -6.67 -17.44
CA GLY A 18 -30.62 -6.46 -16.94
C GLY A 18 -30.69 -5.72 -15.61
N LEU A 19 -29.95 -6.19 -14.61
CA LEU A 19 -29.86 -5.58 -13.29
C LEU A 19 -29.75 -4.06 -13.44
N SER A 20 -30.67 -3.30 -12.85
CA SER A 20 -30.63 -1.84 -12.86
C SER A 20 -29.38 -1.37 -12.14
N THR A 21 -28.78 -0.25 -12.57
CA THR A 21 -27.57 0.30 -11.94
C THR A 21 -27.75 0.57 -10.44
N ARG A 22 -28.96 0.99 -10.03
CA ARG A 22 -29.30 1.19 -8.62
C ARG A 22 -29.21 -0.12 -7.82
N ARG A 23 -29.75 -1.21 -8.36
CA ARG A 23 -29.72 -2.52 -7.71
C ARG A 23 -28.30 -3.08 -7.65
N LEU A 24 -27.50 -2.87 -8.71
CA LEU A 24 -26.09 -3.24 -8.72
C LEU A 24 -25.31 -2.50 -7.64
N LEU A 25 -25.46 -1.18 -7.54
CA LEU A 25 -24.82 -0.37 -6.50
C LEU A 25 -25.25 -0.80 -5.10
N ALA A 26 -26.54 -1.05 -4.87
CA ALA A 26 -27.03 -1.50 -3.57
C ALA A 26 -26.41 -2.85 -3.14
N ILE A 27 -26.24 -3.78 -4.08
CA ILE A 27 -25.58 -5.06 -3.83
C ILE A 27 -24.10 -4.82 -3.50
N LEU A 28 -23.39 -3.98 -4.28
CA LEU A 28 -21.98 -3.67 -4.06
C LEU A 28 -21.76 -2.98 -2.71
N PHE A 29 -22.61 -2.04 -2.30
CA PHE A 29 -22.53 -1.40 -0.97
C PHE A 29 -22.75 -2.40 0.17
N ARG A 30 -23.73 -3.31 0.01
CA ARG A 30 -24.00 -4.35 1.01
C ARG A 30 -22.81 -5.28 1.17
N GLU A 31 -22.20 -5.71 0.06
CA GLU A 31 -21.02 -6.58 0.08
C GLU A 31 -19.80 -5.86 0.66
N GLU A 32 -19.60 -4.60 0.33
CA GLU A 32 -18.53 -3.78 0.93
C GLU A 32 -18.67 -3.69 2.44
N TRP A 33 -19.89 -3.37 2.90
CA TRP A 33 -20.18 -3.31 4.34
C TRP A 33 -19.96 -4.66 5.01
N ARG A 34 -20.45 -5.74 4.38
CA ARG A 34 -20.27 -7.11 4.88
C ARG A 34 -18.80 -7.49 4.99
N MET A 35 -18.02 -7.19 3.97
CA MET A 35 -16.60 -7.46 3.91
C MET A 35 -15.86 -6.73 5.04
N HIS A 36 -16.09 -5.44 5.19
CA HIS A 36 -15.46 -4.66 6.25
C HIS A 36 -15.90 -5.11 7.66
N THR A 37 -17.17 -5.43 7.85
CA THR A 37 -17.63 -5.96 9.15
C THR A 37 -17.00 -7.31 9.48
N GLN A 38 -16.79 -8.18 8.51
CA GLN A 38 -16.10 -9.46 8.73
C GLN A 38 -14.62 -9.26 9.09
N LEU A 39 -13.94 -8.31 8.45
CA LEU A 39 -12.52 -8.01 8.70
C LEU A 39 -12.29 -7.32 10.06
N PHE A 40 -13.16 -6.41 10.44
CA PHE A 40 -12.96 -5.55 11.62
C PHE A 40 -13.80 -5.94 12.83
N GLY A 41 -14.17 -7.21 12.97
CA GLY A 41 -14.85 -7.72 14.17
C GLY A 41 -16.34 -7.36 14.25
N GLY A 42 -17.06 -7.42 13.15
CA GLY A 42 -18.51 -7.29 13.08
C GLY A 42 -18.98 -5.83 13.19
N TRP A 43 -19.97 -5.58 14.05
CA TRP A 43 -20.58 -4.25 14.21
C TRP A 43 -19.57 -3.16 14.63
N ARG A 44 -18.42 -3.53 15.21
CA ARG A 44 -17.35 -2.60 15.63
C ARG A 44 -16.79 -1.80 14.47
N PHE A 45 -16.91 -2.28 13.25
CA PHE A 45 -16.54 -1.49 12.07
C PHE A 45 -17.32 -0.17 11.97
N ALA A 46 -18.55 -0.10 12.47
CA ALA A 46 -19.33 1.15 12.51
C ALA A 46 -18.66 2.26 13.36
N LEU A 47 -17.75 1.89 14.28
CA LEU A 47 -16.96 2.84 15.07
C LEU A 47 -15.74 3.38 14.30
N PHE A 48 -15.38 2.78 13.18
CA PHE A 48 -14.17 3.12 12.44
C PHE A 48 -14.13 4.60 11.95
N PRO A 49 -15.22 5.17 11.41
CA PRO A 49 -15.27 6.60 11.10
C PRO A 49 -15.02 7.50 12.31
N LEU A 50 -15.46 7.10 13.51
CA LEU A 50 -15.22 7.84 14.74
C LEU A 50 -13.75 7.80 15.16
N VAL A 51 -13.09 6.66 14.96
CA VAL A 51 -11.64 6.53 15.21
C VAL A 51 -10.86 7.43 14.26
N ILE A 52 -11.22 7.45 12.97
CA ILE A 52 -10.59 8.36 11.99
C ILE A 52 -10.83 9.81 12.37
N ALA A 53 -12.05 10.18 12.77
CA ALA A 53 -12.36 11.54 13.23
C ALA A 53 -11.52 11.92 14.45
N ALA A 54 -11.41 11.04 15.44
CA ALA A 54 -10.61 11.25 16.63
C ALA A 54 -9.13 11.42 16.31
N LEU A 55 -8.58 10.61 15.42
CA LEU A 55 -7.19 10.73 14.96
C LEU A 55 -6.96 12.01 14.15
N ALA A 56 -7.88 12.35 13.25
CA ALA A 56 -7.76 13.58 12.46
C ALA A 56 -7.87 14.83 13.33
N VAL A 57 -8.83 14.89 14.23
CA VAL A 57 -9.00 16.01 15.17
C VAL A 57 -7.83 16.08 16.15
N GLY A 58 -7.53 14.97 16.83
CA GLY A 58 -6.44 14.90 17.81
C GLY A 58 -5.09 15.21 17.19
N GLY A 59 -4.80 14.66 16.01
CA GLY A 59 -3.58 14.95 15.25
C GLY A 59 -3.50 16.40 14.81
N SER A 60 -4.60 16.98 14.30
CA SER A 60 -4.65 18.38 13.89
C SER A 60 -4.45 19.34 15.09
N VAL A 61 -5.11 19.06 16.21
CA VAL A 61 -4.93 19.85 17.45
C VAL A 61 -3.48 19.75 17.92
N ALA A 62 -2.94 18.55 18.03
CA ALA A 62 -1.56 18.34 18.47
C ALA A 62 -0.55 19.07 17.58
N LEU A 63 -0.72 19.04 16.25
CA LEU A 63 0.14 19.76 15.32
C LEU A 63 0.03 21.28 15.49
N VAL A 64 -1.16 21.81 15.62
CA VAL A 64 -1.37 23.26 15.82
C VAL A 64 -0.81 23.72 17.17
N GLU A 65 -1.07 22.98 18.25
CA GLU A 65 -0.54 23.28 19.60
C GLU A 65 1.01 23.20 19.67
N THR A 66 1.63 22.36 18.83
CA THR A 66 3.08 22.28 18.71
C THR A 66 3.69 23.31 17.75
N GLY A 67 2.89 24.25 17.22
CA GLY A 67 3.36 25.38 16.41
C GLY A 67 3.27 25.17 14.89
N THR A 68 2.72 24.04 14.42
CA THR A 68 2.50 23.87 12.97
C THR A 68 1.40 24.86 12.49
N ALA A 69 1.71 25.60 11.43
CA ALA A 69 0.74 26.51 10.83
C ALA A 69 -0.52 25.75 10.37
N PRO A 70 -1.74 26.25 10.68
CA PRO A 70 -2.99 25.60 10.29
C PRO A 70 -3.07 25.25 8.79
N GLY A 71 -2.61 26.15 7.92
CA GLY A 71 -2.55 25.89 6.47
C GLY A 71 -1.67 24.71 6.08
N THR A 72 -0.62 24.38 6.84
CA THR A 72 0.22 23.20 6.62
C THR A 72 -0.55 21.92 6.97
N VAL A 73 -1.33 21.94 8.05
CA VAL A 73 -2.19 20.81 8.43
C VAL A 73 -3.25 20.56 7.36
N VAL A 74 -3.85 21.62 6.84
CA VAL A 74 -4.83 21.55 5.74
C VAL A 74 -4.22 20.93 4.49
N VAL A 75 -3.05 21.38 4.06
CA VAL A 75 -2.31 20.77 2.92
C VAL A 75 -2.02 19.30 3.20
N GLY A 76 -1.55 18.95 4.39
CA GLY A 76 -1.30 17.56 4.80
C GLY A 76 -2.52 16.66 4.67
N LEU A 77 -3.68 17.11 5.12
CA LEU A 77 -4.95 16.37 4.98
C LEU A 77 -5.34 16.17 3.51
N HIS A 78 -5.14 17.18 2.65
CA HIS A 78 -5.39 17.06 1.21
C HIS A 78 -4.41 16.08 0.53
N VAL A 79 -3.13 16.10 0.91
CA VAL A 79 -2.14 15.12 0.43
C VAL A 79 -2.54 13.70 0.83
N LEU A 80 -2.97 13.50 2.07
CA LEU A 80 -3.48 12.21 2.54
C LEU A 80 -4.73 11.77 1.76
N ALA A 81 -5.67 12.67 1.52
CA ALA A 81 -6.87 12.39 0.73
C ALA A 81 -6.52 12.04 -0.73
N ALA A 82 -5.58 12.77 -1.36
CA ALA A 82 -5.07 12.46 -2.69
C ALA A 82 -4.41 11.08 -2.75
N GLY A 83 -3.52 10.78 -1.80
CA GLY A 83 -2.84 9.49 -1.68
C GLY A 83 -3.81 8.34 -1.46
N PHE A 84 -4.81 8.54 -0.61
CA PHE A 84 -5.87 7.56 -0.40
C PHE A 84 -6.72 7.35 -1.66
N GLY A 85 -6.98 8.41 -2.43
CA GLY A 85 -7.65 8.32 -3.73
C GLY A 85 -6.84 7.52 -4.75
N LEU A 86 -5.54 7.78 -4.86
CA LEU A 86 -4.62 6.99 -5.70
C LEU A 86 -4.68 5.50 -5.32
N TYR A 87 -4.63 5.19 -4.02
CA TYR A 87 -4.73 3.82 -3.52
C TYR A 87 -6.09 3.18 -3.84
N SER A 88 -7.19 3.87 -3.54
CA SER A 88 -8.56 3.38 -3.79
C SER A 88 -8.81 3.13 -5.27
N GLY A 89 -8.28 3.97 -6.17
CA GLY A 89 -8.34 3.75 -7.62
C GLY A 89 -7.65 2.46 -8.08
N THR A 90 -6.65 1.96 -7.35
CA THR A 90 -6.02 0.67 -7.66
C THR A 90 -6.88 -0.52 -7.25
N ALA A 91 -7.65 -0.39 -6.18
CA ALA A 91 -8.40 -1.50 -5.58
C ALA A 91 -9.42 -2.12 -6.55
N GLY A 92 -10.07 -1.27 -7.38
CA GLY A 92 -10.99 -1.75 -8.42
C GLY A 92 -10.34 -2.52 -9.56
N PHE A 93 -9.03 -2.37 -9.76
CA PHE A 93 -8.29 -2.95 -10.89
C PHE A 93 -7.21 -3.95 -10.48
N ALA A 94 -6.71 -3.81 -9.26
CA ALA A 94 -5.73 -4.76 -8.70
C ALA A 94 -6.37 -6.13 -8.44
N GLY A 95 -7.47 -6.39 -9.16
CA GLY A 95 -8.26 -7.60 -9.09
C GLY A 95 -7.47 -8.82 -8.72
N SER A 96 -8.02 -9.77 -8.15
CA SER A 96 -7.53 -11.07 -7.69
C SER A 96 -6.21 -11.07 -6.87
N ASP A 97 -5.07 -10.68 -7.45
CA ASP A 97 -3.77 -10.96 -6.82
C ASP A 97 -3.47 -10.12 -5.57
N MET A 98 -3.88 -8.85 -5.52
CA MET A 98 -3.59 -7.97 -4.38
C MET A 98 -4.71 -8.02 -3.33
N LEU A 99 -5.96 -8.10 -3.78
CA LEU A 99 -7.12 -8.23 -2.90
C LEU A 99 -7.23 -9.65 -2.30
N GLU A 100 -6.87 -10.70 -3.06
CA GLU A 100 -6.79 -12.06 -2.53
C GLU A 100 -5.76 -12.18 -1.41
N ASN A 101 -4.65 -11.44 -1.50
CA ASN A 101 -3.60 -11.47 -0.47
C ASN A 101 -3.88 -10.58 0.75
N VAL A 102 -4.63 -9.49 0.58
CA VAL A 102 -4.97 -8.59 1.70
C VAL A 102 -6.28 -9.02 2.37
N PHE A 103 -7.24 -9.52 1.59
CA PHE A 103 -8.60 -9.79 2.05
C PHE A 103 -9.03 -11.26 1.91
N GLY A 104 -8.11 -12.17 1.56
CA GLY A 104 -8.42 -13.59 1.38
C GLY A 104 -9.37 -13.84 0.19
N ARG A 105 -10.10 -14.97 0.23
CA ARG A 105 -10.99 -15.44 -0.87
C ARG A 105 -12.15 -14.51 -1.27
N LEU A 106 -12.17 -13.26 -0.82
CA LEU A 106 -13.26 -12.30 -1.05
C LEU A 106 -13.23 -11.63 -2.44
N SER A 107 -12.18 -11.84 -3.23
CA SER A 107 -12.08 -11.34 -4.61
C SER A 107 -12.96 -12.09 -5.64
N LEU A 108 -13.75 -13.05 -5.19
CA LEU A 108 -14.67 -13.84 -6.02
C LEU A 108 -15.60 -12.99 -6.91
N LEU A 109 -15.90 -11.74 -6.52
CA LEU A 109 -16.78 -10.86 -7.30
C LEU A 109 -16.19 -10.43 -8.64
N LEU A 110 -14.89 -10.16 -8.71
CA LEU A 110 -14.23 -9.76 -9.98
C LEU A 110 -13.83 -10.95 -10.82
N SER A 111 -13.42 -12.06 -10.20
CA SER A 111 -13.11 -13.29 -10.93
C SER A 111 -14.38 -13.96 -11.48
N SER A 112 -15.48 -13.96 -10.72
CA SER A 112 -16.78 -14.45 -11.19
C SER A 112 -17.47 -13.49 -12.15
N SER A 113 -17.01 -12.23 -12.28
CA SER A 113 -17.54 -11.29 -13.28
C SER A 113 -17.35 -11.76 -14.73
N THR A 114 -16.44 -12.71 -14.96
CA THR A 114 -16.26 -13.35 -16.27
C THR A 114 -17.45 -14.23 -16.67
N THR A 115 -18.19 -14.72 -15.68
CA THR A 115 -19.35 -15.61 -15.86
C THR A 115 -20.69 -14.86 -15.77
N LEU A 116 -20.69 -13.60 -15.32
CA LEU A 116 -21.90 -12.78 -15.18
C LEU A 116 -22.25 -12.08 -16.50
N PRO A 117 -23.55 -11.98 -16.86
CA PRO A 117 -24.01 -11.29 -18.06
C PRO A 117 -23.99 -9.75 -17.89
N LEU A 118 -22.88 -9.22 -17.38
CA LEU A 118 -22.66 -7.78 -17.14
C LEU A 118 -21.42 -7.32 -17.91
N SER A 119 -21.51 -6.16 -18.56
CA SER A 119 -20.31 -5.58 -19.19
C SER A 119 -19.30 -5.20 -18.10
N ARG A 120 -18.05 -5.62 -18.27
CA ARG A 120 -16.94 -5.30 -17.33
C ARG A 120 -16.79 -3.81 -17.09
N ARG A 121 -16.98 -2.98 -18.12
CA ARG A 121 -16.92 -1.51 -17.99
C ARG A 121 -18.02 -0.98 -17.06
N ARG A 122 -19.25 -1.50 -17.16
CA ARG A 122 -20.35 -1.10 -16.29
C ARG A 122 -20.11 -1.53 -14.84
N LEU A 123 -19.62 -2.76 -14.66
CA LEU A 123 -19.27 -3.26 -13.32
C LEU A 123 -18.16 -2.40 -12.70
N LEU A 124 -17.12 -2.10 -13.46
CA LEU A 124 -16.02 -1.27 -13.02
C LEU A 124 -16.46 0.16 -12.68
N GLY A 125 -17.27 0.80 -13.52
CA GLY A 125 -17.82 2.13 -13.23
C GLY A 125 -18.68 2.14 -11.96
N ALA A 126 -19.52 1.11 -11.77
CA ALA A 126 -20.31 0.96 -10.54
C ALA A 126 -19.42 0.74 -9.32
N PHE A 127 -18.34 -0.01 -9.46
CA PHE A 127 -17.36 -0.26 -8.38
C PHE A 127 -16.64 1.04 -7.98
N LEU A 128 -16.14 1.79 -8.95
CA LEU A 128 -15.48 3.09 -8.67
C LEU A 128 -16.44 4.10 -8.03
N LEU A 129 -17.68 4.16 -8.50
CA LEU A 129 -18.70 5.03 -7.91
C LEU A 129 -19.01 4.61 -6.47
N LYS A 130 -19.14 3.30 -6.23
CA LYS A 130 -19.36 2.75 -4.89
C LYS A 130 -18.15 3.11 -3.97
N ASP A 131 -16.92 2.91 -4.42
CA ASP A 131 -15.71 3.23 -3.65
C ASP A 131 -15.62 4.73 -3.35
N ALA A 132 -15.88 5.58 -4.35
CA ALA A 132 -15.89 7.02 -4.15
C ALA A 132 -16.88 7.43 -3.05
N LEU A 133 -18.11 6.94 -3.11
CA LEU A 133 -19.14 7.27 -2.12
C LEU A 133 -18.85 6.67 -0.75
N PHE A 134 -18.48 5.38 -0.71
CA PHE A 134 -18.21 4.68 0.55
C PHE A 134 -17.06 5.32 1.32
N TYR A 135 -15.90 5.45 0.67
CA TYR A 135 -14.71 6.01 1.32
C TYR A 135 -14.81 7.53 1.50
N GLY A 136 -15.54 8.22 0.61
CA GLY A 136 -15.85 9.64 0.78
C GLY A 136 -16.60 9.93 2.08
N VAL A 137 -17.50 9.04 2.48
CA VAL A 137 -18.26 9.16 3.74
C VAL A 137 -17.53 8.52 4.91
N ALA A 138 -17.00 7.30 4.75
CA ALA A 138 -16.43 6.56 5.87
C ALA A 138 -15.04 7.08 6.32
N PHE A 139 -14.28 7.71 5.42
CA PHE A 139 -12.91 8.15 5.68
C PHE A 139 -12.72 9.66 5.47
N VAL A 140 -13.11 10.18 4.30
CA VAL A 140 -12.82 11.58 3.94
C VAL A 140 -13.67 12.55 4.76
N LEU A 141 -14.92 12.22 5.05
CA LEU A 141 -15.77 13.07 5.90
C LEU A 141 -15.24 13.18 7.35
N PRO A 142 -14.85 12.06 8.01
CA PRO A 142 -14.16 12.16 9.32
C PRO A 142 -12.87 12.98 9.29
N MET A 143 -12.06 12.89 8.22
CA MET A 143 -10.85 13.70 8.06
C MET A 143 -11.17 15.21 7.98
N ALA A 144 -12.31 15.57 7.39
CA ALA A 144 -12.73 16.97 7.30
C ALA A 144 -12.94 17.63 8.65
N LEU A 145 -13.30 16.86 9.68
CA LEU A 145 -13.42 17.38 11.05
C LEU A 145 -12.07 17.86 11.60
N GLY A 146 -10.99 17.13 11.31
CA GLY A 146 -9.64 17.53 11.69
C GLY A 146 -9.21 18.85 11.04
N GLY A 147 -9.49 19.02 9.75
CA GLY A 147 -9.19 20.26 9.03
C GLY A 147 -10.01 21.44 9.53
N ALA A 148 -11.30 21.23 9.79
CA ALA A 148 -12.16 22.26 10.35
C ALA A 148 -11.64 22.77 11.71
N VAL A 149 -11.15 21.87 12.56
CA VAL A 149 -10.56 22.22 13.86
C VAL A 149 -9.24 22.97 13.68
N ALA A 150 -8.37 22.52 12.76
CA ALA A 150 -7.10 23.18 12.48
C ALA A 150 -7.27 24.63 12.02
N GLU A 151 -8.29 24.90 11.20
CA GLU A 151 -8.65 26.25 10.73
C GLU A 151 -9.36 27.11 11.80
N GLY A 152 -9.58 26.59 13.02
CA GLY A 152 -10.33 27.27 14.06
C GLY A 152 -11.82 27.46 13.72
N LEU A 153 -12.31 26.71 12.72
CA LEU A 153 -13.73 26.71 12.39
C LEU A 153 -14.50 26.06 13.54
N SER A 154 -15.53 26.76 14.02
CA SER A 154 -16.37 26.15 15.04
C SER A 154 -16.99 24.87 14.48
N ALA A 155 -16.92 23.76 15.24
CA ALA A 155 -17.55 22.49 14.87
C ALA A 155 -19.08 22.64 14.67
N THR A 156 -19.64 23.81 14.98
CA THR A 156 -21.04 24.21 14.84
C THR A 156 -21.39 24.81 13.47
N ALA A 157 -20.40 25.00 12.56
CA ALA A 157 -20.64 25.54 11.22
C ALA A 157 -20.72 24.39 10.18
N PRO A 158 -21.89 23.76 9.99
CA PRO A 158 -22.03 22.59 9.11
C PRO A 158 -21.66 22.89 7.66
N LEU A 159 -21.85 24.12 7.20
CA LEU A 159 -21.48 24.54 5.85
C LEU A 159 -19.95 24.52 5.64
N SER A 160 -19.18 25.01 6.63
CA SER A 160 -17.72 25.01 6.54
C SER A 160 -17.16 23.59 6.50
N ILE A 161 -17.69 22.69 7.34
CA ILE A 161 -17.32 21.26 7.32
C ILE A 161 -17.69 20.63 5.97
N ALA A 162 -18.87 20.95 5.43
CA ALA A 162 -19.31 20.42 4.14
C ALA A 162 -18.43 20.91 2.98
N LEU A 163 -18.02 22.18 2.99
CA LEU A 163 -17.11 22.75 1.98
C LEU A 163 -15.72 22.13 2.09
N PHE A 164 -15.20 21.97 3.31
CA PHE A 164 -13.92 21.33 3.54
C PHE A 164 -13.94 19.85 3.12
N TRP A 165 -15.01 19.13 3.49
CA TRP A 165 -15.23 17.76 3.02
C TRP A 165 -15.31 17.69 1.50
N GLY A 166 -16.05 18.58 0.86
CA GLY A 166 -16.15 18.66 -0.60
C GLY A 166 -14.79 18.87 -1.27
N SER A 167 -13.92 19.70 -0.68
CA SER A 167 -12.55 19.94 -1.13
C SER A 167 -11.70 18.66 -1.02
N LEU A 168 -11.68 18.01 0.15
CA LEU A 168 -10.97 16.73 0.34
C LEU A 168 -11.51 15.62 -0.57
N PHE A 169 -12.83 15.54 -0.70
CA PHE A 169 -13.48 14.55 -1.56
C PHE A 169 -13.14 14.76 -3.04
N LEU A 170 -13.07 16.00 -3.49
CA LEU A 170 -12.65 16.31 -4.85
C LEU A 170 -11.21 15.82 -5.11
N VAL A 171 -10.27 16.12 -4.20
CA VAL A 171 -8.88 15.69 -4.35
C VAL A 171 -8.74 14.15 -4.24
N PHE A 172 -9.52 13.53 -3.37
CA PHE A 172 -9.63 12.07 -3.31
C PHE A 172 -10.08 11.48 -4.66
N THR A 173 -11.12 12.05 -5.27
CA THR A 173 -11.62 11.58 -6.58
C THR A 173 -10.64 11.87 -7.73
N VAL A 174 -9.88 12.98 -7.67
CA VAL A 174 -8.75 13.25 -8.58
C VAL A 174 -7.72 12.12 -8.49
N GLY A 175 -7.32 11.74 -7.28
CA GLY A 175 -6.40 10.61 -7.06
C GLY A 175 -6.94 9.31 -7.68
N MET A 176 -8.18 8.96 -7.42
CA MET A 176 -8.84 7.79 -8.02
C MET A 176 -8.84 7.85 -9.56
N ALA A 177 -9.26 8.98 -10.14
CA ALA A 177 -9.34 9.15 -11.59
C ALA A 177 -7.95 9.04 -12.25
N THR A 178 -6.92 9.57 -11.62
CA THR A 178 -5.52 9.48 -12.08
C THR A 178 -5.06 8.02 -12.16
N THR A 179 -5.32 7.24 -11.14
CA THR A 179 -4.96 5.81 -11.13
C THR A 179 -5.74 5.03 -12.18
N VAL A 180 -7.04 5.28 -12.29
CA VAL A 180 -7.91 4.64 -13.30
C VAL A 180 -7.43 4.98 -14.71
N ALA A 181 -7.03 6.23 -14.94
CA ALA A 181 -6.46 6.66 -16.22
C ALA A 181 -5.15 5.93 -16.54
N ALA A 182 -4.23 5.85 -15.58
CA ALA A 182 -2.97 5.13 -15.75
C ALA A 182 -3.20 3.65 -16.09
N ILE A 183 -4.16 3.00 -15.43
CA ILE A 183 -4.53 1.61 -15.70
C ILE A 183 -5.18 1.47 -17.08
N ALA A 184 -6.10 2.36 -17.45
CA ALA A 184 -6.74 2.33 -18.76
C ALA A 184 -5.72 2.46 -19.89
N VAL A 185 -4.76 3.38 -19.77
CA VAL A 185 -3.64 3.55 -20.70
C VAL A 185 -2.76 2.29 -20.72
N ARG A 186 -2.50 1.68 -19.57
CA ARG A 186 -1.76 0.42 -19.45
C ARG A 186 -2.44 -0.73 -20.20
N THR A 187 -3.77 -0.82 -20.16
CA THR A 187 -4.51 -1.86 -20.90
C THR A 187 -4.45 -1.69 -22.42
N ARG A 188 -4.03 -0.52 -22.93
CA ARG A 188 -3.78 -0.26 -24.34
C ARG A 188 -2.34 -0.59 -24.78
N GLY A 189 -1.56 -1.26 -23.92
CA GLY A 189 -0.21 -1.70 -24.26
C GLY A 189 0.90 -0.71 -23.96
N VAL A 190 0.57 0.47 -23.37
CA VAL A 190 1.58 1.46 -22.99
C VAL A 190 2.48 0.87 -21.88
N PRO A 191 3.80 0.89 -22.03
CA PRO A 191 4.71 0.30 -21.06
C PRO A 191 4.72 1.10 -19.74
N PRO A 192 4.88 0.45 -18.57
CA PRO A 192 4.81 1.13 -17.27
C PRO A 192 5.88 2.21 -17.09
N TRP A 193 7.05 2.05 -17.70
CA TRP A 193 8.13 3.04 -17.61
C TRP A 193 7.76 4.39 -18.24
N SER A 194 6.96 4.39 -19.33
CA SER A 194 6.53 5.63 -19.98
C SER A 194 5.49 6.39 -19.14
N ILE A 195 4.63 5.66 -18.38
CA ILE A 195 3.73 6.27 -17.41
C ILE A 195 4.53 6.90 -16.27
N GLY A 196 5.53 6.18 -15.74
CA GLY A 196 6.45 6.71 -14.73
C GLY A 196 7.23 7.93 -15.22
N LEU A 197 7.71 7.89 -16.46
CA LEU A 197 8.39 9.03 -17.09
C LEU A 197 7.46 10.24 -17.22
N ALA A 198 6.22 10.03 -17.66
CA ALA A 198 5.23 11.12 -17.76
C ALA A 198 4.95 11.76 -16.41
N ILE A 199 4.78 10.95 -15.34
CA ILE A 199 4.62 11.47 -13.97
C ILE A 199 5.87 12.25 -13.54
N GLY A 200 7.07 11.71 -13.77
CA GLY A 200 8.33 12.37 -13.46
C GLY A 200 8.48 13.73 -14.20
N LEU A 201 8.11 13.77 -15.47
CA LEU A 201 8.12 15.02 -16.26
C LEU A 201 7.12 16.05 -15.72
N VAL A 202 5.94 15.62 -15.26
CA VAL A 202 4.97 16.53 -14.64
C VAL A 202 5.53 17.10 -13.33
N VAL A 203 6.15 16.26 -12.48
CA VAL A 203 6.75 16.69 -11.21
C VAL A 203 7.91 17.65 -11.46
N VAL A 204 8.87 17.28 -12.31
CA VAL A 204 10.03 18.13 -12.65
C VAL A 204 9.59 19.40 -13.38
N GLY A 205 8.64 19.29 -14.30
CA GLY A 205 8.10 20.45 -15.02
C GLY A 205 7.37 21.42 -14.08
N SER A 206 6.58 20.91 -13.12
CA SER A 206 5.92 21.78 -12.15
C SER A 206 6.90 22.52 -11.24
N TRP A 207 8.02 21.87 -10.90
CA TRP A 207 9.11 22.49 -10.16
C TRP A 207 9.86 23.52 -11.02
N ALA A 208 10.25 23.15 -12.23
CA ALA A 208 11.01 24.03 -13.14
C ALA A 208 10.24 25.27 -13.62
N LEU A 209 8.90 25.16 -13.71
CA LEU A 209 8.02 26.24 -14.11
C LEU A 209 7.48 27.05 -12.93
N GLU A 210 7.99 26.81 -11.72
CA GLU A 210 7.51 27.42 -10.47
C GLU A 210 5.96 27.33 -10.30
N ALA A 211 5.38 26.25 -10.85
CA ALA A 211 3.95 26.01 -10.85
C ALA A 211 3.38 25.63 -9.45
N GLY A 212 4.12 25.88 -8.39
CA GLY A 212 3.74 25.56 -7.02
C GLY A 212 2.40 26.15 -6.60
N THR A 213 2.08 27.37 -7.04
CA THR A 213 0.78 28.01 -6.75
C THR A 213 -0.38 27.32 -7.47
N VAL A 214 -0.17 26.88 -8.72
CA VAL A 214 -1.18 26.14 -9.48
C VAL A 214 -1.37 24.75 -8.88
N LEU A 215 -0.27 24.05 -8.57
CA LEU A 215 -0.30 22.74 -7.92
C LEU A 215 -1.02 22.82 -6.56
N ARG A 216 -0.75 23.83 -5.76
CA ARG A 216 -1.42 24.06 -4.49
C ARG A 216 -2.93 24.27 -4.66
N ARG A 217 -3.38 25.05 -5.66
CA ARG A 217 -4.80 25.24 -5.96
C ARG A 217 -5.51 23.96 -6.43
N VAL A 218 -4.79 23.09 -7.13
CA VAL A 218 -5.31 21.76 -7.52
C VAL A 218 -5.37 20.84 -6.30
N LEU A 219 -4.35 20.89 -5.46
CA LEU A 219 -4.24 20.03 -4.27
C LEU A 219 -5.16 20.51 -3.12
N VAL A 220 -5.37 21.83 -3.00
CA VAL A 220 -6.22 22.43 -1.95
C VAL A 220 -7.32 23.29 -2.62
N PRO A 221 -8.35 22.65 -3.22
CA PRO A 221 -9.38 23.37 -3.98
C PRO A 221 -10.15 24.43 -3.16
N ILE A 222 -10.24 24.27 -1.85
CA ILE A 222 -10.94 25.23 -0.97
C ILE A 222 -10.24 26.60 -0.93
N GLU A 223 -8.92 26.67 -1.19
CA GLU A 223 -8.18 27.92 -1.31
C GLU A 223 -8.38 28.61 -2.68
N GLY A 224 -9.00 27.90 -3.61
CA GLY A 224 -9.27 28.37 -4.97
C GLY A 224 -10.63 29.07 -5.12
N THR A 225 -10.95 29.39 -6.36
CA THR A 225 -12.28 29.91 -6.69
C THR A 225 -13.28 28.77 -6.89
N ALA A 226 -14.57 29.02 -6.64
CA ALA A 226 -15.64 28.04 -6.91
C ALA A 226 -15.65 27.59 -8.37
N ILE A 227 -15.32 28.48 -9.32
CA ILE A 227 -15.19 28.15 -10.74
C ILE A 227 -14.02 27.20 -10.97
N GLY A 228 -12.87 27.43 -10.31
CA GLY A 228 -11.71 26.54 -10.38
C GLY A 228 -11.99 25.15 -9.82
N ALA A 229 -12.64 25.08 -8.67
CA ALA A 229 -13.07 23.80 -8.08
C ALA A 229 -14.09 23.07 -8.97
N GLY A 230 -15.05 23.77 -9.55
CA GLY A 230 -16.01 23.24 -10.50
C GLY A 230 -15.34 22.73 -11.80
N GLY A 231 -14.36 23.47 -12.31
CA GLY A 231 -13.54 23.06 -13.47
C GLY A 231 -12.73 21.81 -13.18
N LEU A 232 -12.11 21.72 -12.00
CA LEU A 232 -11.37 20.53 -11.57
C LEU A 232 -12.30 19.31 -11.44
N ALA A 233 -13.50 19.49 -10.85
CA ALA A 233 -14.50 18.44 -10.76
C ALA A 233 -14.95 17.94 -12.15
N ALA A 234 -15.24 18.86 -13.07
CA ALA A 234 -15.61 18.51 -14.44
C ALA A 234 -14.47 17.77 -15.16
N ALA A 235 -13.22 18.25 -15.04
CA ALA A 235 -12.04 17.59 -15.61
C ALA A 235 -11.87 16.18 -15.05
N THR A 236 -12.05 16.00 -13.73
CA THR A 236 -11.97 14.70 -13.05
C THR A 236 -13.01 13.72 -13.59
N LEU A 237 -14.25 14.18 -13.76
CA LEU A 237 -15.32 13.35 -14.35
C LEU A 237 -15.02 12.98 -15.80
N VAL A 238 -14.50 13.90 -16.60
CA VAL A 238 -14.10 13.63 -17.99
C VAL A 238 -12.97 12.61 -18.05
N VAL A 239 -11.96 12.75 -17.19
CA VAL A 239 -10.84 11.78 -17.09
C VAL A 239 -11.35 10.41 -16.65
N ALA A 240 -12.20 10.34 -15.64
CA ALA A 240 -12.77 9.08 -15.15
C ALA A 240 -13.62 8.40 -16.23
N ALA A 241 -14.53 9.14 -16.88
CA ALA A 241 -15.37 8.61 -17.97
C ALA A 241 -14.53 8.19 -19.18
N GLY A 242 -13.57 9.02 -19.60
CA GLY A 242 -12.64 8.71 -20.69
C GLY A 242 -11.81 7.46 -20.39
N SER A 243 -11.37 7.31 -19.17
CA SER A 243 -10.61 6.14 -18.71
C SER A 243 -11.44 4.85 -18.77
N LEU A 244 -12.72 4.90 -18.38
CA LEU A 244 -13.63 3.76 -18.50
C LEU A 244 -13.89 3.38 -19.97
N LEU A 245 -13.92 4.36 -20.87
CA LEU A 245 -14.06 4.11 -22.30
C LEU A 245 -12.78 3.54 -22.91
N LEU A 246 -11.63 4.03 -22.49
CA LEU A 246 -10.31 3.58 -22.96
C LEU A 246 -9.95 2.20 -22.38
N TYR A 247 -10.48 1.83 -21.23
CA TYR A 247 -10.20 0.55 -20.58
C TYR A 247 -10.54 -0.62 -21.50
N ASP A 248 -9.55 -1.47 -21.76
CA ASP A 248 -9.73 -2.69 -22.53
C ASP A 248 -9.98 -3.88 -21.58
N PRO A 249 -11.23 -4.38 -21.50
CA PRO A 249 -11.56 -5.52 -20.65
C PRO A 249 -10.98 -6.85 -21.17
N THR A 250 -10.50 -6.88 -22.44
CA THR A 250 -9.90 -8.07 -23.05
C THR A 250 -8.41 -8.12 -22.88
N TYR A 251 -7.79 -7.08 -22.27
CA TYR A 251 -6.38 -7.06 -21.98
C TYR A 251 -5.99 -8.30 -21.15
N GLY A 252 -5.53 -9.30 -21.85
CA GLY A 252 -4.94 -10.51 -21.28
C GLY A 252 -3.44 -10.28 -21.12
N ARG A 253 -2.87 -10.68 -19.98
CA ARG A 253 -1.43 -10.83 -19.93
C ARG A 253 -1.04 -11.80 -21.04
N PRO A 254 0.02 -11.53 -21.82
CA PRO A 254 0.48 -12.46 -22.83
C PRO A 254 0.62 -13.83 -22.19
N SER A 255 0.09 -14.86 -22.86
CA SER A 255 0.16 -16.26 -22.39
C SER A 255 1.61 -16.55 -22.05
N ARG A 256 1.86 -16.87 -20.79
CA ARG A 256 3.22 -17.18 -20.33
C ARG A 256 3.58 -18.52 -20.94
N THR A 257 4.26 -18.50 -22.09
CA THR A 257 4.88 -19.70 -22.65
C THR A 257 5.88 -20.22 -21.63
N ALA A 258 5.92 -21.54 -21.48
CA ALA A 258 6.96 -22.20 -20.69
C ALA A 258 8.32 -21.79 -21.27
N THR A 259 9.06 -20.99 -20.53
CA THR A 259 10.39 -20.55 -20.91
C THR A 259 11.38 -21.19 -19.94
N ASP A 260 12.59 -21.45 -20.41
CA ASP A 260 13.69 -22.01 -19.57
C ASP A 260 14.19 -21.04 -18.49
N ARG A 261 13.41 -20.00 -18.15
CA ARG A 261 13.77 -19.00 -17.14
C ARG A 261 14.00 -19.63 -15.78
N PHE A 262 13.17 -20.60 -15.41
CA PHE A 262 13.33 -21.30 -14.14
C PHE A 262 14.67 -22.06 -14.11
N ALA A 263 14.93 -22.88 -15.11
CA ALA A 263 16.17 -23.65 -15.20
C ALA A 263 17.40 -22.75 -15.26
N ARG A 264 17.37 -21.69 -16.08
CA ARG A 264 18.47 -20.74 -16.21
C ARG A 264 18.75 -19.98 -14.91
N LEU A 265 17.70 -19.49 -14.23
CA LEU A 265 17.87 -18.77 -12.97
C LEU A 265 18.31 -19.70 -11.86
N SER A 266 17.76 -20.90 -11.75
CA SER A 266 18.16 -21.89 -10.77
C SER A 266 19.62 -22.34 -10.96
N ALA A 267 20.06 -22.49 -12.20
CA ALA A 267 21.46 -22.82 -12.51
C ALA A 267 22.43 -21.64 -12.25
N ALA A 268 21.95 -20.39 -12.40
CA ALA A 268 22.76 -19.19 -12.17
C ALA A 268 22.90 -18.81 -10.69
N LEU A 269 22.01 -19.32 -9.83
CA LEU A 269 22.05 -19.02 -8.39
C LEU A 269 22.93 -20.01 -7.65
N PRO A 270 24.16 -19.63 -7.19
CA PRO A 270 25.06 -20.53 -6.48
C PRO A 270 24.68 -20.64 -4.99
N VAL A 271 23.41 -20.99 -4.72
CA VAL A 271 22.86 -21.06 -3.35
C VAL A 271 22.22 -22.41 -3.09
N ALA A 272 22.23 -22.84 -1.83
CA ALA A 272 21.48 -23.98 -1.38
C ALA A 272 19.98 -23.75 -1.62
N ASP A 273 19.25 -24.82 -1.91
CA ASP A 273 17.80 -24.77 -2.18
C ASP A 273 17.45 -23.87 -3.39
N SER A 274 18.36 -23.75 -4.39
CA SER A 274 18.19 -22.85 -5.54
C SER A 274 16.84 -23.00 -6.28
N PRO A 275 16.19 -24.19 -6.38
CA PRO A 275 14.85 -24.28 -6.97
C PRO A 275 13.77 -23.54 -6.16
N LEU A 276 13.79 -23.64 -4.83
CA LEU A 276 12.83 -22.96 -3.95
C LEU A 276 13.06 -21.43 -3.92
N VAL A 277 14.33 -21.00 -3.91
CA VAL A 277 14.72 -19.60 -4.05
C VAL A 277 14.23 -19.06 -5.39
N THR A 278 14.52 -19.78 -6.48
CA THR A 278 14.09 -19.41 -7.83
C THR A 278 12.57 -19.31 -7.94
N LYS A 279 11.82 -20.26 -7.34
CA LYS A 279 10.35 -20.18 -7.26
C LYS A 279 9.92 -18.85 -6.63
N SER A 280 10.43 -18.54 -5.44
CA SER A 280 10.05 -17.35 -4.70
C SER A 280 10.35 -16.05 -5.47
N LEU A 281 11.51 -15.97 -6.12
CA LEU A 281 11.89 -14.81 -6.94
C LEU A 281 11.04 -14.69 -8.20
N LEU A 282 10.74 -15.82 -8.87
CA LEU A 282 9.90 -15.81 -10.06
C LEU A 282 8.43 -15.55 -9.73
N ASP A 283 7.93 -16.00 -8.60
CA ASP A 283 6.58 -15.70 -8.15
C ASP A 283 6.42 -14.20 -7.91
N LEU A 284 7.38 -13.58 -7.24
CA LEU A 284 7.42 -12.13 -7.09
C LEU A 284 7.52 -11.43 -8.46
N ALA A 285 8.47 -11.83 -9.32
CA ALA A 285 8.70 -11.21 -10.62
C ALA A 285 7.48 -11.33 -11.57
N ARG A 286 6.70 -12.41 -11.42
CA ARG A 286 5.49 -12.67 -12.20
C ARG A 286 4.25 -12.01 -11.63
N SER A 287 4.30 -11.54 -10.39
CA SER A 287 3.18 -10.85 -9.75
C SER A 287 2.87 -9.51 -10.43
N SER A 288 1.70 -8.99 -10.21
CA SER A 288 1.34 -7.63 -10.62
C SER A 288 2.29 -6.62 -9.95
N GLY A 289 3.00 -5.80 -10.71
CA GLY A 289 4.05 -4.92 -10.19
C GLY A 289 5.44 -5.56 -10.04
N GLY A 290 5.54 -6.90 -10.05
CA GLY A 290 6.82 -7.62 -10.08
C GLY A 290 7.77 -7.26 -8.94
N VAL A 291 9.07 -7.29 -9.22
CA VAL A 291 10.14 -6.95 -8.27
C VAL A 291 10.12 -5.49 -7.81
N TRP A 292 9.35 -4.63 -8.47
CA TRP A 292 9.23 -3.23 -8.09
C TRP A 292 8.37 -2.99 -6.84
N LYS A 293 7.48 -3.93 -6.48
CA LYS A 293 6.62 -3.81 -5.29
C LYS A 293 7.38 -3.49 -4.00
N PRO A 294 8.40 -4.28 -3.62
CA PRO A 294 9.20 -3.97 -2.45
C PRO A 294 9.87 -2.59 -2.50
N PHE A 295 10.40 -2.20 -3.68
CA PHE A 295 11.01 -0.88 -3.87
C PHE A 295 10.01 0.25 -3.68
N VAL A 296 8.82 0.15 -4.28
CA VAL A 296 7.76 1.15 -4.11
C VAL A 296 7.35 1.26 -2.65
N SER A 297 7.17 0.13 -1.95
CA SER A 297 6.83 0.14 -0.52
C SER A 297 7.91 0.84 0.32
N SER A 298 9.17 0.55 0.07
CA SER A 298 10.30 1.15 0.79
C SER A 298 10.47 2.64 0.47
N THR A 299 10.21 3.04 -0.78
CA THR A 299 10.23 4.45 -1.20
C THR A 299 9.08 5.24 -0.56
N ILE A 300 7.88 4.65 -0.48
CA ILE A 300 6.75 5.27 0.23
C ILE A 300 7.09 5.44 1.72
N LEU A 301 7.70 4.45 2.34
CA LEU A 301 8.16 4.54 3.72
C LEU A 301 9.17 5.69 3.89
N LEU A 302 10.17 5.78 3.00
CA LEU A 302 11.13 6.89 3.01
C LEU A 302 10.44 8.25 2.87
N ALA A 303 9.52 8.39 1.91
CA ALA A 303 8.83 9.64 1.65
C ALA A 303 7.97 10.08 2.86
N LEU A 304 7.21 9.12 3.45
CA LEU A 304 6.37 9.38 4.62
C LEU A 304 7.21 9.81 5.83
N VAL A 305 8.27 9.05 6.11
CA VAL A 305 9.12 9.30 7.27
C VAL A 305 9.99 10.54 7.07
N GLY A 306 10.48 10.80 5.85
CA GLY A 306 11.19 12.01 5.50
C GLY A 306 10.32 13.26 5.64
N ALA A 307 9.05 13.18 5.20
CA ALA A 307 8.10 14.26 5.42
C ALA A 307 7.84 14.50 6.92
N LEU A 308 7.72 13.43 7.71
CA LEU A 308 7.54 13.54 9.16
C LEU A 308 8.75 14.21 9.84
N VAL A 309 9.98 13.84 9.45
CA VAL A 309 11.21 14.49 9.93
C VAL A 309 11.20 15.98 9.58
N GLY A 310 10.83 16.34 8.35
CA GLY A 310 10.72 17.76 7.95
C GLY A 310 9.68 18.54 8.76
N VAL A 311 8.55 17.92 9.11
CA VAL A 311 7.55 18.52 10.00
C VAL A 311 8.10 18.71 11.41
N VAL A 312 8.75 17.69 11.98
CA VAL A 312 9.35 17.77 13.32
C VAL A 312 10.42 18.85 13.36
N ASP A 313 11.32 18.89 12.38
CA ASP A 313 12.36 19.92 12.28
C ASP A 313 11.76 21.33 12.19
N SER A 314 10.73 21.51 11.35
CA SER A 314 10.05 22.82 11.21
C SER A 314 9.39 23.32 12.48
N ILE A 315 8.96 22.42 13.38
CA ILE A 315 8.28 22.74 14.64
C ILE A 315 9.28 22.94 15.77
N THR A 316 10.25 22.03 15.87
CA THR A 316 11.15 21.94 17.05
C THR A 316 12.53 22.50 16.79
N GLY A 317 12.93 22.72 15.54
CA GLY A 317 14.30 23.02 15.15
C GLY A 317 15.27 21.85 15.41
N VAL A 318 14.74 20.63 15.63
CA VAL A 318 15.54 19.45 15.93
C VAL A 318 15.40 18.46 14.78
N ALA A 319 16.49 18.27 14.02
CA ALA A 319 16.61 17.22 13.03
C ALA A 319 17.36 16.01 13.63
N PRO A 320 16.92 14.78 13.35
CA PRO A 320 17.63 13.58 13.81
C PRO A 320 18.95 13.39 13.06
N ALA A 321 19.87 12.57 13.59
CA ALA A 321 21.00 12.03 12.84
C ALA A 321 20.47 11.13 11.69
N PRO A 322 20.60 11.56 10.40
CA PRO A 322 19.82 10.94 9.32
C PRO A 322 20.17 9.48 9.07
N GLY A 323 21.48 9.16 9.16
CA GLY A 323 21.94 7.79 8.93
C GLY A 323 21.35 6.81 9.94
N ILE A 324 21.48 7.09 11.23
CA ILE A 324 20.96 6.28 12.33
C ILE A 324 19.43 6.18 12.24
N PHE A 325 18.76 7.31 12.06
CA PHE A 325 17.32 7.39 12.02
C PHE A 325 16.75 6.58 10.86
N PHE A 326 17.16 6.88 9.64
CA PHE A 326 16.65 6.18 8.45
C PHE A 326 17.14 4.73 8.39
N GLY A 327 18.33 4.42 8.91
CA GLY A 327 18.81 3.04 9.04
C GLY A 327 17.88 2.18 9.89
N GLY A 328 17.46 2.69 11.04
CA GLY A 328 16.51 2.00 11.92
C GLY A 328 15.13 1.83 11.28
N VAL A 329 14.58 2.91 10.72
CA VAL A 329 13.20 2.92 10.20
C VAL A 329 13.08 2.13 8.89
N LEU A 330 14.01 2.30 7.94
CA LEU A 330 13.92 1.62 6.64
C LEU A 330 14.12 0.09 6.75
N GLY A 331 14.70 -0.38 7.85
CA GLY A 331 14.69 -1.81 8.19
C GLY A 331 13.29 -2.43 8.24
N LEU A 332 12.24 -1.64 8.56
CA LEU A 332 10.83 -2.08 8.54
C LEU A 332 10.34 -2.52 7.17
N SER A 333 11.00 -2.10 6.08
CA SER A 333 10.69 -2.58 4.73
C SER A 333 10.85 -4.10 4.59
N ALA A 334 11.55 -4.75 5.53
CA ALA A 334 11.66 -6.19 5.62
C ALA A 334 10.30 -6.89 5.76
N PHE A 335 9.38 -6.31 6.54
CA PHE A 335 8.02 -6.82 6.70
C PHE A 335 7.28 -6.84 5.37
N THR A 336 7.25 -5.71 4.66
CA THR A 336 6.57 -5.62 3.36
C THR A 336 7.23 -6.48 2.29
N THR A 337 8.56 -6.58 2.30
CA THR A 337 9.30 -7.45 1.37
C THR A 337 8.95 -8.92 1.60
N TYR A 338 8.89 -9.36 2.86
CA TYR A 338 8.49 -10.74 3.19
C TYR A 338 7.06 -11.02 2.77
N ASN A 339 6.14 -10.10 3.01
CA ASN A 339 4.75 -10.22 2.57
C ASN A 339 4.65 -10.44 1.05
N TRP A 340 5.42 -9.69 0.25
CA TRP A 340 5.44 -9.89 -1.19
C TRP A 340 6.06 -11.23 -1.63
N LEU A 341 7.01 -11.75 -0.88
CA LEU A 341 7.64 -13.05 -1.17
C LEU A 341 6.74 -14.25 -0.82
N THR A 342 5.77 -14.08 0.07
CA THR A 342 4.86 -15.14 0.53
C THR A 342 3.47 -15.08 -0.12
N GLN A 343 3.16 -14.04 -0.87
CA GLN A 343 1.81 -13.78 -1.38
C GLN A 343 1.18 -14.91 -2.23
N PHE A 344 1.98 -15.81 -2.79
CA PHE A 344 1.52 -16.95 -3.61
C PHE A 344 1.84 -18.29 -2.96
N ASP A 345 2.21 -18.29 -1.69
CA ASP A 345 2.46 -19.52 -0.99
C ASP A 345 1.14 -20.16 -0.55
N SER A 346 1.10 -21.47 -0.65
CA SER A 346 0.03 -22.29 -0.13
C SER A 346 0.67 -23.38 0.73
N LEU A 347 0.28 -23.44 1.98
CA LEU A 347 0.75 -24.46 2.90
C LEU A 347 0.42 -25.85 2.38
N GLU A 348 -0.81 -26.05 1.88
CA GLU A 348 -1.29 -27.32 1.36
C GLU A 348 -0.43 -27.78 0.17
N ALA A 349 -0.01 -26.82 -0.68
CA ALA A 349 0.89 -27.16 -1.79
C ALA A 349 2.25 -27.64 -1.30
N TYR A 350 2.83 -27.01 -0.27
CA TYR A 350 4.11 -27.45 0.28
C TYR A 350 4.02 -28.78 1.00
N LEU A 351 2.92 -29.06 1.69
CA LEU A 351 2.69 -30.35 2.34
C LEU A 351 2.44 -31.49 1.34
N ALA A 352 1.95 -31.16 0.14
CA ALA A 352 1.73 -32.15 -0.92
C ALA A 352 3.03 -32.56 -1.67
N TYR A 353 4.10 -31.77 -1.55
CA TYR A 353 5.39 -32.04 -2.21
C TYR A 353 6.42 -32.57 -1.20
N PRO A 354 7.45 -33.34 -1.64
CA PRO A 354 8.50 -33.86 -0.79
C PRO A 354 9.54 -32.78 -0.42
N VAL A 355 9.07 -31.66 0.16
CA VAL A 355 9.90 -30.56 0.65
C VAL A 355 9.61 -30.32 2.12
N SER A 356 10.65 -30.04 2.89
CA SER A 356 10.42 -29.68 4.31
C SER A 356 10.04 -28.21 4.41
N ILE A 357 9.15 -27.90 5.35
CA ILE A 357 8.77 -26.51 5.67
C ILE A 357 10.02 -25.69 6.08
N ALA A 358 10.98 -26.32 6.76
CA ALA A 358 12.24 -25.68 7.14
C ALA A 358 13.07 -25.25 5.91
N ASP A 359 13.10 -26.07 4.86
CA ASP A 359 13.81 -25.72 3.61
C ASP A 359 13.13 -24.57 2.88
N VAL A 360 11.78 -24.54 2.88
CA VAL A 360 11.03 -23.41 2.32
C VAL A 360 11.38 -22.11 3.05
N PHE A 361 11.39 -22.09 4.38
CA PHE A 361 11.76 -20.87 5.13
C PHE A 361 13.23 -20.48 4.92
N ARG A 362 14.14 -21.45 4.78
CA ARG A 362 15.54 -21.18 4.44
C ARG A 362 15.67 -20.52 3.06
N ALA A 363 14.96 -21.06 2.08
CA ALA A 363 14.92 -20.50 0.73
C ALA A 363 14.30 -19.10 0.71
N LYS A 364 13.23 -18.87 1.48
CA LYS A 364 12.63 -17.55 1.64
C LYS A 364 13.59 -16.53 2.25
N ARG A 365 14.38 -16.93 3.24
CA ARG A 365 15.42 -16.05 3.80
C ARG A 365 16.44 -15.65 2.75
N THR A 366 16.90 -16.60 1.91
CA THR A 366 17.82 -16.30 0.83
C THR A 366 17.19 -15.37 -0.21
N ALA A 367 15.94 -15.63 -0.61
CA ALA A 367 15.20 -14.77 -1.52
C ALA A 367 14.99 -13.36 -0.92
N PHE A 368 14.71 -13.28 0.39
CA PHE A 368 14.60 -12.01 1.11
C PHE A 368 15.91 -11.21 1.07
N VAL A 369 17.05 -11.83 1.31
CA VAL A 369 18.34 -11.13 1.23
C VAL A 369 18.59 -10.61 -0.18
N LEU A 370 18.32 -11.40 -1.21
CA LEU A 370 18.53 -11.00 -2.60
C LEU A 370 17.63 -9.83 -3.06
N VAL A 371 16.39 -9.78 -2.59
CA VAL A 371 15.44 -8.71 -2.94
C VAL A 371 15.48 -7.57 -1.91
N GLY A 372 15.49 -7.90 -0.62
CA GLY A 372 15.39 -6.93 0.46
C GLY A 372 16.62 -6.05 0.61
N ALA A 373 17.82 -6.59 0.35
CA ALA A 373 19.04 -5.79 0.45
C ALA A 373 19.02 -4.57 -0.50
N PRO A 374 18.81 -4.70 -1.82
CA PRO A 374 18.72 -3.54 -2.69
C PRO A 374 17.49 -2.68 -2.40
N THR A 375 16.37 -3.30 -1.99
CA THR A 375 15.12 -2.59 -1.67
C THR A 375 15.27 -1.66 -0.47
N ALA A 376 16.04 -2.03 0.53
CA ALA A 376 16.31 -1.20 1.70
C ALA A 376 17.49 -0.25 1.47
N ALA A 377 18.57 -0.71 0.80
CA ALA A 377 19.79 0.05 0.61
C ALA A 377 19.57 1.27 -0.31
N VAL A 378 18.81 1.14 -1.39
CA VAL A 378 18.63 2.27 -2.34
C VAL A 378 17.90 3.44 -1.66
N PRO A 379 16.74 3.30 -0.99
CA PRO A 379 16.12 4.39 -0.24
C PRO A 379 17.00 4.93 0.88
N TYR A 380 17.79 4.07 1.54
CA TYR A 380 18.73 4.50 2.58
C TYR A 380 19.81 5.41 2.01
N LEU A 381 20.43 5.04 0.90
CA LEU A 381 21.44 5.87 0.24
C LEU A 381 20.86 7.21 -0.20
N VAL A 382 19.61 7.21 -0.70
CA VAL A 382 18.90 8.46 -1.02
C VAL A 382 18.73 9.31 0.25
N ALA A 383 18.31 8.72 1.37
CA ALA A 383 18.15 9.44 2.63
C ALA A 383 19.47 10.04 3.13
N VAL A 384 20.55 9.25 3.13
CA VAL A 384 21.89 9.69 3.55
C VAL A 384 22.37 10.90 2.75
N VAL A 385 22.16 10.88 1.42
CA VAL A 385 22.56 11.99 0.55
C VAL A 385 21.63 13.19 0.68
N TRP A 386 20.32 12.94 0.74
CA TRP A 386 19.30 14.01 0.78
C TRP A 386 19.31 14.82 2.08
N PHE A 387 19.61 14.16 3.20
CA PHE A 387 19.63 14.76 4.53
C PHE A 387 21.06 15.04 5.06
N ASP A 388 22.08 15.03 4.19
CA ASP A 388 23.48 15.37 4.51
C ASP A 388 24.03 14.63 5.74
N ALA A 389 23.85 13.30 5.79
CA ALA A 389 24.35 12.47 6.88
C ALA A 389 25.89 12.52 6.96
N THR A 390 26.45 12.65 8.17
CA THR A 390 27.89 12.54 8.35
C THR A 390 28.39 11.12 8.03
N PRO A 391 29.67 10.94 7.64
CA PRO A 391 30.21 9.61 7.32
C PRO A 391 30.03 8.58 8.44
N LEU A 392 30.27 9.02 9.70
CA LEU A 392 30.09 8.14 10.88
C LEU A 392 28.61 7.73 11.03
N ASP A 393 27.69 8.70 10.95
CA ASP A 393 26.26 8.48 11.03
C ASP A 393 25.77 7.54 9.91
N ALA A 394 26.21 7.77 8.68
CA ALA A 394 25.88 6.92 7.54
C ALA A 394 26.36 5.47 7.70
N VAL A 395 27.59 5.26 8.20
CA VAL A 395 28.12 3.90 8.41
C VAL A 395 27.34 3.18 9.52
N VAL A 396 27.13 3.84 10.65
CA VAL A 396 26.35 3.26 11.75
C VAL A 396 24.92 2.96 11.33
N GLY A 397 24.29 3.89 10.61
CA GLY A 397 22.96 3.70 10.06
C GLY A 397 22.88 2.53 9.06
N ALA A 398 23.89 2.30 8.24
CA ALA A 398 23.97 1.14 7.36
C ALA A 398 24.03 -0.18 8.15
N VAL A 399 24.80 -0.22 9.25
CA VAL A 399 24.84 -1.39 10.15
C VAL A 399 23.47 -1.62 10.79
N LEU A 400 22.83 -0.56 11.28
CA LEU A 400 21.47 -0.64 11.82
C LEU A 400 20.47 -1.12 10.77
N LEU A 401 20.53 -0.61 9.54
CA LEU A 401 19.65 -1.02 8.45
C LEU A 401 19.72 -2.54 8.22
N VAL A 402 20.92 -3.07 8.07
CA VAL A 402 21.12 -4.51 7.84
C VAL A 402 20.67 -5.32 9.05
N GLY A 403 21.07 -4.92 10.25
CA GLY A 403 20.72 -5.62 11.48
C GLY A 403 19.22 -5.64 11.72
N TYR A 404 18.56 -4.50 11.56
CA TYR A 404 17.13 -4.36 11.77
C TYR A 404 16.29 -5.01 10.66
N ALA A 405 16.75 -4.94 9.41
CA ALA A 405 16.08 -5.68 8.34
C ALA A 405 16.08 -7.19 8.60
N LEU A 406 17.21 -7.75 9.05
CA LEU A 406 17.28 -9.16 9.45
C LEU A 406 16.42 -9.46 10.69
N TYR A 407 16.42 -8.55 11.66
CA TYR A 407 15.61 -8.70 12.87
C TYR A 407 14.11 -8.68 12.56
N TYR A 408 13.64 -7.67 11.84
CA TYR A 408 12.21 -7.56 11.50
C TYR A 408 11.76 -8.66 10.55
N TYR A 409 12.62 -9.10 9.63
CA TYR A 409 12.37 -10.30 8.84
C TYR A 409 12.17 -11.52 9.75
N GLY A 410 13.14 -11.79 10.65
CA GLY A 410 13.09 -12.94 11.55
C GLY A 410 11.88 -12.91 12.47
N LEU A 411 11.56 -11.73 13.01
CA LEU A 411 10.38 -11.52 13.87
C LEU A 411 9.09 -11.80 13.10
N THR A 412 8.98 -11.27 11.86
CA THR A 412 7.82 -11.49 11.01
C THR A 412 7.62 -12.96 10.70
N VAL A 413 8.66 -13.65 10.24
CA VAL A 413 8.60 -15.07 9.90
C VAL A 413 8.22 -15.93 11.10
N TYR A 414 8.80 -15.60 12.27
CA TYR A 414 8.57 -16.37 13.51
C TYR A 414 7.14 -16.22 14.03
N ILE A 415 6.52 -15.04 13.88
CA ILE A 415 5.16 -14.75 14.36
C ILE A 415 4.10 -15.13 13.31
N ALA A 416 4.33 -14.81 12.05
CA ALA A 416 3.33 -14.87 11.00
C ALA A 416 3.37 -16.16 10.15
N GLY A 417 4.52 -16.84 10.04
CA GLY A 417 4.65 -17.99 9.16
C GLY A 417 4.44 -17.62 7.70
N PHE A 418 3.55 -18.34 7.00
CA PHE A 418 3.20 -18.06 5.60
C PHE A 418 2.12 -16.98 5.43
N ASP A 419 1.45 -16.56 6.52
CA ASP A 419 0.29 -15.67 6.49
C ASP A 419 0.58 -14.31 7.15
N PRO A 420 1.52 -13.51 6.60
CA PRO A 420 1.93 -12.24 7.21
C PRO A 420 0.81 -11.18 7.20
N ASN A 421 -0.24 -11.34 6.41
CA ASN A 421 -1.39 -10.43 6.43
C ASN A 421 -2.39 -10.78 7.53
N GLU A 422 -2.58 -12.07 7.82
CA GLU A 422 -3.58 -12.52 8.79
C GLU A 422 -3.20 -12.16 10.21
N PHE A 423 -1.91 -12.13 10.56
CA PHE A 423 -1.51 -11.78 11.91
C PHE A 423 -1.84 -10.32 12.29
N LEU A 424 -1.99 -9.43 11.32
CA LEU A 424 -2.41 -8.04 11.58
C LEU A 424 -3.82 -7.97 12.20
N PHE A 425 -4.63 -9.00 11.99
CA PHE A 425 -5.98 -9.11 12.56
C PHE A 425 -6.03 -9.95 13.85
N ASP A 426 -4.93 -10.58 14.24
CA ASP A 426 -4.76 -11.25 15.52
C ASP A 426 -4.13 -10.28 16.51
N ALA A 427 -4.92 -9.80 17.48
CA ALA A 427 -4.50 -8.78 18.44
C ALA A 427 -3.25 -9.17 19.23
N VAL A 428 -3.11 -10.47 19.60
CA VAL A 428 -1.96 -10.95 20.39
C VAL A 428 -0.69 -10.98 19.52
N ARG A 429 -0.78 -11.51 18.31
CA ARG A 429 0.36 -11.57 17.39
C ARG A 429 0.77 -10.15 16.96
N PHE A 430 -0.20 -9.29 16.68
CA PHE A 430 0.06 -7.89 16.33
C PHE A 430 0.73 -7.13 17.48
N ALA A 431 0.22 -7.27 18.71
CA ALA A 431 0.85 -6.65 19.88
C ALA A 431 2.27 -7.17 20.11
N THR A 432 2.50 -8.48 19.97
CA THR A 432 3.82 -9.10 20.11
C THR A 432 4.80 -8.55 19.06
N PHE A 433 4.36 -8.43 17.80
CA PHE A 433 5.15 -7.84 16.73
C PHE A 433 5.48 -6.37 17.01
N THR A 434 4.46 -5.58 17.39
CA THR A 434 4.61 -4.15 17.69
C THR A 434 5.59 -3.91 18.84
N VAL A 435 5.48 -4.68 19.92
CA VAL A 435 6.43 -4.61 21.05
C VAL A 435 7.84 -5.01 20.60
N GLY A 436 7.96 -6.10 19.82
CA GLY A 436 9.24 -6.53 19.26
C GLY A 436 9.92 -5.46 18.40
N VAL A 437 9.14 -4.79 17.55
CA VAL A 437 9.63 -3.65 16.75
C VAL A 437 10.03 -2.48 17.66
N ALA A 438 9.18 -2.12 18.62
CA ALA A 438 9.39 -0.98 19.51
C ALA A 438 10.66 -1.11 20.35
N VAL A 439 10.95 -2.30 20.86
CA VAL A 439 12.16 -2.59 21.66
C VAL A 439 13.46 -2.24 20.92
N ALA A 440 13.51 -2.48 19.62
CA ALA A 440 14.68 -2.15 18.79
C ALA A 440 14.61 -0.68 18.30
N LEU A 441 13.49 -0.27 17.78
CA LEU A 441 13.35 0.99 17.06
C LEU A 441 13.31 2.20 17.99
N VAL A 442 12.53 2.17 19.06
CA VAL A 442 12.32 3.34 19.93
C VAL A 442 13.62 3.86 20.55
N PRO A 443 14.49 3.03 21.15
CA PRO A 443 15.76 3.51 21.68
C PRO A 443 16.66 4.15 20.60
N THR A 444 16.66 3.58 19.41
CA THR A 444 17.44 4.09 18.27
C THR A 444 16.92 5.44 17.79
N LEU A 445 15.60 5.61 17.70
CA LEU A 445 15.00 6.88 17.33
C LEU A 445 15.29 7.95 18.39
N VAL A 446 15.11 7.62 19.66
CA VAL A 446 15.41 8.55 20.77
C VAL A 446 16.89 8.98 20.72
N ALA A 447 17.81 8.01 20.59
CA ALA A 447 19.24 8.33 20.50
C ALA A 447 19.57 9.19 19.28
N GLY A 448 18.95 8.90 18.11
CA GLY A 448 19.13 9.64 16.88
C GLY A 448 18.61 11.08 16.93
N PHE A 449 17.62 11.38 17.77
CA PHE A 449 17.12 12.75 17.98
C PHE A 449 17.87 13.52 19.08
N VAL A 450 18.27 12.83 20.16
CA VAL A 450 18.83 13.50 21.35
C VAL A 450 20.31 13.83 21.18
N VAL A 451 21.06 12.99 20.45
CA VAL A 451 22.52 13.15 20.31
C VAL A 451 22.89 13.40 18.85
N VAL A 452 22.89 14.65 18.46
CA VAL A 452 23.24 15.11 17.11
C VAL A 452 24.34 16.16 17.18
N PRO A 453 25.51 15.95 16.54
CA PRO A 453 25.97 14.72 15.86
C PRO A 453 26.22 13.58 16.85
N PRO A 454 26.14 12.30 16.42
CA PRO A 454 26.34 11.16 17.31
C PRO A 454 27.82 11.11 17.80
N SER A 455 28.00 10.92 19.11
CA SER A 455 29.32 10.65 19.67
C SER A 455 29.83 9.28 19.21
N LEU A 456 31.15 9.08 19.19
CA LEU A 456 31.76 7.81 18.79
C LEU A 456 31.28 6.64 19.67
N GLU A 457 31.12 6.90 20.98
CA GLU A 457 30.62 5.89 21.93
C GLU A 457 29.21 5.48 21.64
N LEU A 458 28.32 6.45 21.40
CA LEU A 458 26.90 6.16 21.01
C LEU A 458 26.86 5.44 19.68
N ALA A 459 27.64 5.90 18.69
CA ALA A 459 27.74 5.27 17.39
C ALA A 459 28.15 3.79 17.47
N ALA A 460 29.17 3.51 18.29
CA ALA A 460 29.64 2.15 18.54
C ALA A 460 28.59 1.30 19.27
N ALA A 461 27.91 1.86 20.28
CA ALA A 461 26.84 1.17 21.01
C ALA A 461 25.65 0.82 20.10
N LEU A 462 25.21 1.77 19.26
CA LEU A 462 24.11 1.55 18.31
C LEU A 462 24.51 0.55 17.22
N GLY A 463 25.73 0.66 16.69
CA GLY A 463 26.26 -0.30 15.71
C GLY A 463 26.29 -1.73 16.27
N LEU A 464 26.81 -1.90 17.50
CA LEU A 464 26.79 -3.18 18.20
C LEU A 464 25.34 -3.68 18.42
N GLY A 465 24.45 -2.79 18.85
CA GLY A 465 23.02 -3.08 18.98
C GLY A 465 22.41 -3.60 17.67
N GLY A 466 22.71 -2.95 16.55
CA GLY A 466 22.29 -3.39 15.23
C GLY A 466 22.79 -4.80 14.87
N VAL A 467 24.05 -5.09 15.14
CA VAL A 467 24.62 -6.44 14.93
C VAL A 467 23.91 -7.48 15.81
N VAL A 468 23.71 -7.18 17.09
CA VAL A 468 23.00 -8.08 18.03
C VAL A 468 21.59 -8.36 17.55
N MET A 469 20.85 -7.32 17.14
CA MET A 469 19.49 -7.49 16.60
C MET A 469 19.50 -8.32 15.32
N GLY A 470 20.46 -8.12 14.43
CA GLY A 470 20.62 -8.95 13.23
C GLY A 470 20.84 -10.42 13.56
N ILE A 471 21.68 -10.73 14.54
CA ILE A 471 21.92 -12.11 15.01
C ILE A 471 20.60 -12.70 15.56
N ILE A 472 19.88 -11.95 16.40
CA ILE A 472 18.57 -12.38 16.94
C ILE A 472 17.61 -12.69 15.77
N GLY A 473 17.56 -11.84 14.75
CA GLY A 473 16.72 -12.03 13.58
C GLY A 473 17.05 -13.33 12.80
N VAL A 474 18.35 -13.60 12.60
CA VAL A 474 18.81 -14.85 11.98
C VAL A 474 18.41 -16.07 12.83
N VAL A 475 18.55 -16.00 14.14
CA VAL A 475 18.14 -17.08 15.06
C VAL A 475 16.62 -17.29 15.01
N LEU A 476 15.83 -16.22 15.08
CA LEU A 476 14.36 -16.31 14.97
C LEU A 476 13.93 -16.95 13.64
N SER A 477 14.50 -16.50 12.53
CA SER A 477 14.19 -17.05 11.21
C SER A 477 14.59 -18.53 11.04
N SER A 478 15.68 -18.94 11.68
CA SER A 478 16.10 -20.35 11.67
C SER A 478 15.21 -21.27 12.52
N ARG A 479 14.64 -20.73 13.60
CA ARG A 479 13.71 -21.45 14.47
C ARG A 479 12.27 -21.46 13.95
N ALA A 480 11.94 -20.60 13.00
CA ALA A 480 10.58 -20.52 12.43
C ALA A 480 10.21 -21.82 11.70
N GLY A 481 11.12 -22.40 10.91
CA GLY A 481 10.85 -23.64 10.17
C GLY A 481 10.37 -24.79 11.06
N PRO A 482 11.16 -25.24 12.07
CA PRO A 482 10.74 -26.30 12.98
C PRO A 482 9.45 -25.97 13.76
N ARG A 483 9.28 -24.70 14.17
CA ARG A 483 8.07 -24.26 14.90
C ARG A 483 6.82 -24.43 14.06
N TRP A 484 6.84 -23.94 12.82
CA TRP A 484 5.69 -23.99 11.94
C TRP A 484 5.44 -25.39 11.37
N ASP A 485 6.50 -26.20 11.12
CA ASP A 485 6.33 -27.59 10.72
C ASP A 485 5.61 -28.40 11.82
N ALA A 486 6.00 -28.22 13.07
CA ALA A 486 5.33 -28.88 14.20
C ALA A 486 3.85 -28.44 14.31
N ARG A 487 3.57 -27.13 14.15
CA ARG A 487 2.22 -26.60 14.25
C ARG A 487 1.31 -27.10 13.13
N TYR A 488 1.78 -27.06 11.89
CA TYR A 488 0.99 -27.46 10.71
C TYR A 488 0.74 -28.97 10.62
N ARG A 489 1.50 -29.78 11.36
CA ARG A 489 1.23 -31.21 11.46
C ARG A 489 0.25 -31.56 12.57
N THR A 490 -0.03 -30.63 13.48
CA THR A 490 -0.94 -30.85 14.62
C THR A 490 -2.32 -30.22 14.41
N GLU A 491 -2.44 -29.28 13.47
CA GLU A 491 -3.71 -28.70 12.98
C GLU A 491 -4.25 -29.53 11.80
#